data_fa4374e97c7c53da5d7afb8b47378e66
#
_entry.id   fa4374e97c7c53da5d7afb8b47378e66
#
_cell.length_a   1.000
_cell.length_b   1.000
_cell.length_c   1.000
_cell.angle_alpha   90.00
_cell.angle_beta   90.00
_cell.angle_gamma   90.00
#
_symmetry.space_group_name_H-M   'P 1'
#
loop_
_entity.id
_entity.type
_entity.pdbx_description
1 polymer ?
#
loop_
_entity_poly.entity_id
_entity_poly.type
_entity_poly.pdbx_seq_one_letter_code
_entity_poly.pdbx_strand_id
1 'polypeptide(L)'
;MLLRTKDTDAEKLADIAAYAAPLEKRGVALEIRRGDKVFYRSAGCKDVLGRARQIVAFDSEKNVYHFGQDGLVIVSHVQAGDQRCRLVLTGTGYTVADQTEPAARGTLSRLLMGRTGLVVLAIVLIFAAAVAAFSFFTSRTIVRPIQKIARGADAIAGGNLDYQIDYDSTNELGQTVESFNAMRLRLKETIESREKSEQLRREMTAGFAHDLRTPLTSIKGYAEGLRDGIANTPEKQQRYLQTIYDSAVQTEKILDDLLALSKLELGSTGNDRSIVQLQAVLDDAAPELTAFMEDRGCTFALENHCPADTQIEIDTDAFRRVFLNILGNAVKYARPGVPGRLALTATAYDRVVILEFADNGIGVDKDQLRKIFDAMYRTDPARSQVSQGSGLGLAVCKQIVEQNGGSIWARSHTDAGLSIFISLPKREHVADEADIDY
;
A
#
# COMPACT_ATOMS: atom_id res chain seq x y z
N MET A 1 -31.92 -18.72 -15.46
CA MET A 1 -31.29 -18.08 -16.63
C MET A 1 -32.09 -16.88 -17.16
N LEU A 2 -33.41 -16.87 -17.13
CA LEU A 2 -34.32 -15.83 -17.65
C LEU A 2 -34.33 -14.48 -16.90
N LEU A 3 -33.68 -14.32 -15.78
CA LEU A 3 -33.71 -13.09 -14.95
C LEU A 3 -32.40 -12.31 -14.93
N ARG A 4 -31.42 -12.64 -15.79
CA ARG A 4 -30.06 -12.08 -15.74
C ARG A 4 -29.73 -10.99 -16.76
N THR A 5 -30.61 -10.69 -17.70
CA THR A 5 -30.40 -9.69 -18.75
C THR A 5 -31.07 -8.36 -18.42
N LYS A 6 -30.55 -7.27 -18.96
CA LYS A 6 -31.02 -5.88 -18.76
C LYS A 6 -32.35 -5.53 -19.43
N ASP A 7 -33.22 -6.53 -19.64
CA ASP A 7 -34.52 -6.34 -20.31
C ASP A 7 -35.52 -5.66 -19.38
N THR A 8 -36.40 -4.89 -19.96
CA THR A 8 -37.49 -4.21 -19.23
C THR A 8 -38.39 -5.22 -18.53
N ASP A 9 -39.01 -4.86 -17.40
CA ASP A 9 -39.91 -5.76 -16.68
C ASP A 9 -41.06 -6.28 -17.56
N ALA A 10 -41.40 -5.56 -18.62
CA ALA A 10 -42.44 -5.95 -19.59
C ALA A 10 -42.00 -7.13 -20.48
N GLU A 11 -40.75 -7.16 -20.97
CA GLU A 11 -40.22 -8.27 -21.77
C GLU A 11 -40.09 -9.54 -20.92
N LYS A 12 -39.62 -9.39 -19.68
CA LYS A 12 -39.53 -10.53 -18.74
C LYS A 12 -40.91 -11.14 -18.44
N LEU A 13 -41.93 -10.31 -18.32
CA LEU A 13 -43.34 -10.76 -18.12
C LEU A 13 -43.87 -11.52 -19.34
N ALA A 14 -43.54 -11.08 -20.55
CA ALA A 14 -43.91 -11.76 -21.79
C ALA A 14 -43.30 -13.15 -21.90
N ASP A 15 -42.00 -13.26 -21.61
CA ASP A 15 -41.26 -14.54 -21.61
C ASP A 15 -41.80 -15.49 -20.55
N ILE A 16 -42.06 -15.01 -19.34
CA ILE A 16 -42.64 -15.82 -18.27
C ILE A 16 -44.04 -16.31 -18.67
N ALA A 17 -44.86 -15.46 -19.27
CA ALA A 17 -46.18 -15.83 -19.75
C ALA A 17 -46.12 -16.93 -20.84
N ALA A 18 -45.17 -16.84 -21.74
CA ALA A 18 -44.96 -17.87 -22.76
C ALA A 18 -44.58 -19.24 -22.14
N TYR A 19 -43.77 -19.27 -21.11
CA TYR A 19 -43.46 -20.51 -20.38
C TYR A 19 -44.61 -20.99 -19.47
N ALA A 20 -45.41 -20.10 -18.95
CA ALA A 20 -46.55 -20.46 -18.10
C ALA A 20 -47.73 -21.02 -18.89
N ALA A 21 -47.95 -20.55 -20.11
CA ALA A 21 -49.08 -20.95 -20.94
C ALA A 21 -49.23 -22.49 -21.17
N PRO A 22 -48.18 -23.27 -21.43
CA PRO A 22 -48.30 -24.74 -21.53
C PRO A 22 -48.66 -25.39 -20.17
N LEU A 23 -48.21 -24.81 -19.06
CA LEU A 23 -48.48 -25.32 -17.72
C LEU A 23 -49.96 -25.03 -17.35
N GLU A 24 -50.45 -23.86 -17.68
CA GLU A 24 -51.86 -23.47 -17.47
C GLU A 24 -52.82 -24.36 -18.22
N LYS A 25 -52.50 -24.71 -19.47
CA LYS A 25 -53.31 -25.67 -20.24
C LYS A 25 -53.40 -27.06 -19.61
N ARG A 26 -52.42 -27.39 -18.75
CA ARG A 26 -52.39 -28.64 -17.98
C ARG A 26 -52.91 -28.50 -16.58
N GLY A 27 -53.58 -27.38 -16.25
CA GLY A 27 -54.20 -27.15 -14.93
C GLY A 27 -53.20 -26.73 -13.84
N VAL A 28 -51.96 -26.39 -14.21
CA VAL A 28 -50.97 -25.89 -13.27
C VAL A 28 -50.94 -24.37 -13.27
N ALA A 29 -51.15 -23.76 -12.12
CA ALA A 29 -51.05 -22.31 -11.94
C ALA A 29 -49.66 -21.91 -11.40
N LEU A 30 -49.13 -20.82 -11.90
CA LEU A 30 -47.83 -20.26 -11.54
C LEU A 30 -48.01 -18.87 -10.92
N GLU A 31 -47.35 -18.62 -9.81
CA GLU A 31 -47.21 -17.27 -9.24
C GLU A 31 -45.76 -17.00 -8.91
N ILE A 32 -45.28 -15.85 -9.32
CA ILE A 32 -43.95 -15.35 -8.95
C ILE A 32 -44.10 -14.11 -8.10
N ARG A 33 -43.53 -14.09 -6.90
CA ARG A 33 -43.57 -12.94 -6.00
C ARG A 33 -42.16 -12.38 -5.78
N ARG A 34 -42.05 -11.07 -5.73
CA ARG A 34 -40.86 -10.33 -5.36
C ARG A 34 -41.14 -9.61 -4.04
N GLY A 35 -40.67 -10.18 -2.91
CA GLY A 35 -41.15 -9.79 -1.57
C GLY A 35 -42.66 -10.03 -1.44
N ASP A 36 -43.41 -9.02 -1.01
CA ASP A 36 -44.86 -9.09 -0.87
C ASP A 36 -45.65 -8.74 -2.15
N LYS A 37 -44.97 -8.26 -3.20
CA LYS A 37 -45.63 -7.90 -4.46
C LYS A 37 -45.64 -9.09 -5.42
N VAL A 38 -46.82 -9.32 -6.04
CA VAL A 38 -46.97 -10.31 -7.12
C VAL A 38 -46.36 -9.72 -8.38
N PHE A 39 -45.33 -10.40 -8.92
CA PHE A 39 -44.65 -10.02 -10.15
C PHE A 39 -45.31 -10.67 -11.38
N TYR A 40 -45.71 -11.93 -11.26
CA TYR A 40 -46.44 -12.65 -12.28
C TYR A 40 -47.45 -13.57 -11.63
N ARG A 41 -48.63 -13.74 -12.26
CA ARG A 41 -49.64 -14.71 -11.86
C ARG A 41 -50.37 -15.25 -13.07
N SER A 42 -50.56 -16.56 -13.13
CA SER A 42 -51.37 -17.24 -14.13
C SER A 42 -52.78 -16.73 -14.19
N ALA A 43 -53.30 -16.49 -15.41
CA ALA A 43 -54.63 -15.87 -15.63
C ALA A 43 -55.80 -16.73 -15.09
N GLY A 44 -55.61 -18.06 -15.02
CA GLY A 44 -56.63 -19.00 -14.59
C GLY A 44 -56.81 -19.16 -13.08
N CYS A 45 -55.98 -18.51 -12.24
CA CYS A 45 -56.03 -18.68 -10.78
C CYS A 45 -55.88 -17.34 -10.07
N LYS A 46 -56.90 -16.90 -9.33
CA LYS A 46 -56.87 -15.62 -8.61
C LYS A 46 -55.99 -15.62 -7.36
N ASP A 47 -55.76 -16.77 -6.74
CA ASP A 47 -54.92 -16.93 -5.55
C ASP A 47 -54.15 -18.26 -5.59
N VAL A 48 -52.99 -18.24 -6.22
CA VAL A 48 -52.11 -19.42 -6.38
C VAL A 48 -51.51 -19.80 -5.02
N LEU A 49 -51.13 -18.82 -4.21
CA LEU A 49 -50.52 -19.07 -2.91
C LEU A 49 -51.55 -19.64 -1.90
N GLY A 50 -52.78 -19.11 -1.89
CA GLY A 50 -53.85 -19.63 -1.06
C GLY A 50 -54.22 -21.07 -1.43
N ARG A 51 -54.30 -21.38 -2.75
CA ARG A 51 -54.51 -22.74 -3.24
C ARG A 51 -53.39 -23.69 -2.83
N ALA A 52 -52.11 -23.24 -2.93
CA ALA A 52 -50.97 -24.05 -2.48
C ALA A 52 -51.08 -24.38 -0.97
N ARG A 53 -51.50 -23.41 -0.14
CA ARG A 53 -51.69 -23.59 1.31
C ARG A 53 -52.85 -24.51 1.68
N GLN A 54 -53.84 -24.61 0.82
CA GLN A 54 -54.95 -25.58 1.02
C GLN A 54 -54.49 -27.02 0.77
N ILE A 55 -53.52 -27.25 -0.10
CA ILE A 55 -53.01 -28.59 -0.40
C ILE A 55 -51.97 -29.01 0.66
N VAL A 56 -51.10 -28.10 1.04
CA VAL A 56 -50.01 -28.37 2.01
C VAL A 56 -49.76 -27.16 2.89
N ALA A 57 -49.71 -27.38 4.20
CA ALA A 57 -49.23 -26.35 5.14
C ALA A 57 -47.70 -26.21 5.00
N PHE A 58 -47.20 -25.02 4.63
CA PHE A 58 -45.80 -24.75 4.49
C PHE A 58 -45.39 -23.40 5.07
N ASP A 59 -44.14 -23.36 5.55
CA ASP A 59 -43.48 -22.14 5.95
C ASP A 59 -43.08 -21.34 4.71
N SER A 60 -43.40 -20.06 4.72
CA SER A 60 -43.13 -19.18 3.57
C SER A 60 -41.67 -18.96 3.24
N GLU A 61 -40.73 -19.36 4.09
CA GLU A 61 -39.27 -19.14 3.91
C GLU A 61 -38.52 -20.39 3.41
N LYS A 62 -39.17 -21.56 3.37
CA LYS A 62 -38.54 -22.81 2.96
C LYS A 62 -38.99 -23.23 1.56
N ASN A 63 -38.08 -23.93 0.85
CA ASN A 63 -38.46 -24.61 -0.39
C ASN A 63 -39.31 -25.83 -0.04
N VAL A 64 -40.43 -25.99 -0.73
CA VAL A 64 -41.38 -27.09 -0.54
C VAL A 64 -41.68 -27.73 -1.86
N TYR A 65 -41.63 -29.04 -1.90
CA TYR A 65 -41.98 -29.86 -3.06
C TYR A 65 -42.96 -30.92 -2.58
N HIS A 66 -44.22 -30.75 -2.92
CA HIS A 66 -45.29 -31.67 -2.58
C HIS A 66 -45.94 -32.23 -3.85
N PHE A 67 -45.99 -33.58 -3.92
CA PHE A 67 -46.63 -34.32 -4.99
C PHE A 67 -47.56 -35.33 -4.34
N GLY A 68 -48.84 -35.00 -4.24
CA GLY A 68 -49.83 -35.81 -3.55
C GLY A 68 -51.09 -36.03 -4.35
N GLN A 69 -52.01 -36.85 -3.82
CA GLN A 69 -53.34 -37.02 -4.42
C GLN A 69 -54.17 -35.76 -4.44
N ASP A 70 -53.85 -34.84 -3.52
CA ASP A 70 -54.56 -33.54 -3.39
C ASP A 70 -54.04 -32.51 -4.39
N GLY A 71 -52.93 -32.77 -5.05
CA GLY A 71 -52.36 -31.87 -6.06
C GLY A 71 -50.83 -31.78 -6.00
N LEU A 72 -50.32 -30.93 -6.89
CA LEU A 72 -48.93 -30.54 -7.00
C LEU A 72 -48.70 -29.18 -6.32
N VAL A 73 -47.76 -29.08 -5.43
CA VAL A 73 -47.28 -27.82 -4.88
C VAL A 73 -45.75 -27.75 -4.92
N ILE A 74 -45.21 -26.76 -5.58
CA ILE A 74 -43.79 -26.46 -5.55
C ILE A 74 -43.63 -24.99 -5.13
N VAL A 75 -42.95 -24.78 -4.02
CA VAL A 75 -42.50 -23.44 -3.58
C VAL A 75 -40.98 -23.44 -3.62
N SER A 76 -40.43 -22.53 -4.40
CA SER A 76 -38.96 -22.39 -4.52
C SER A 76 -38.55 -20.95 -4.42
N HIS A 77 -37.43 -20.69 -3.75
CA HIS A 77 -36.81 -19.37 -3.65
C HIS A 77 -35.66 -19.26 -4.62
N VAL A 78 -35.74 -18.33 -5.53
CA VAL A 78 -34.74 -18.08 -6.57
C VAL A 78 -34.17 -16.69 -6.37
N GLN A 79 -32.86 -16.56 -6.36
CA GLN A 79 -32.19 -15.27 -6.31
C GLN A 79 -32.08 -14.73 -7.74
N ALA A 80 -32.71 -13.60 -7.98
CA ALA A 80 -32.66 -12.90 -9.26
C ALA A 80 -31.96 -11.55 -9.07
N GLY A 81 -30.66 -11.50 -9.31
CA GLY A 81 -29.81 -10.36 -8.96
C GLY A 81 -29.77 -10.19 -7.44
N ASP A 82 -30.01 -9.00 -6.96
CA ASP A 82 -29.96 -8.63 -5.53
C ASP A 82 -31.28 -8.92 -4.77
N GLN A 83 -32.28 -9.51 -5.44
CA GLN A 83 -33.61 -9.70 -4.86
C GLN A 83 -34.01 -11.18 -4.82
N ARG A 84 -34.61 -11.61 -3.69
CA ARG A 84 -35.21 -12.93 -3.56
C ARG A 84 -36.60 -12.94 -4.19
N CYS A 85 -36.79 -13.85 -5.15
CA CYS A 85 -38.10 -14.11 -5.74
C CYS A 85 -38.64 -15.45 -5.25
N ARG A 86 -39.91 -15.51 -4.91
CA ARG A 86 -40.60 -16.74 -4.58
C ARG A 86 -41.43 -17.21 -5.78
N LEU A 87 -41.17 -18.42 -6.20
CA LEU A 87 -41.87 -19.13 -7.25
C LEU A 87 -42.86 -20.10 -6.60
N VAL A 88 -44.14 -20.01 -6.94
CA VAL A 88 -45.17 -20.94 -6.45
C VAL A 88 -45.88 -21.57 -7.65
N LEU A 89 -45.82 -22.89 -7.73
CA LEU A 89 -46.57 -23.70 -8.69
C LEU A 89 -47.59 -24.53 -7.93
N THR A 90 -48.80 -24.51 -8.39
CA THR A 90 -49.87 -25.38 -7.85
C THR A 90 -50.69 -25.93 -8.99
N GLY A 91 -51.00 -27.19 -8.96
CA GLY A 91 -51.86 -27.89 -9.90
C GLY A 91 -52.89 -28.76 -9.16
N THR A 92 -54.15 -28.57 -9.49
CA THR A 92 -55.20 -29.46 -9.03
C THR A 92 -55.72 -30.26 -10.23
N GLY A 93 -55.77 -31.55 -10.13
CA GLY A 93 -56.22 -32.41 -11.21
C GLY A 93 -55.11 -33.27 -11.84
N TYR A 94 -53.90 -33.26 -11.29
CA TYR A 94 -53.08 -34.44 -11.41
C TYR A 94 -53.63 -35.47 -10.41
N THR A 95 -54.75 -36.06 -10.78
CA THR A 95 -54.92 -37.45 -10.43
C THR A 95 -53.73 -38.14 -11.05
N VAL A 96 -52.67 -38.47 -10.28
CA VAL A 96 -51.99 -39.72 -10.55
C VAL A 96 -53.16 -40.65 -10.75
N ALA A 97 -53.43 -40.98 -12.02
CA ALA A 97 -54.48 -41.89 -12.34
C ALA A 97 -54.21 -43.09 -11.41
N ASP A 98 -55.10 -43.23 -10.43
CA ASP A 98 -55.10 -44.37 -9.57
C ASP A 98 -55.61 -45.54 -10.43
N GLN A 99 -54.80 -45.86 -11.42
CA GLN A 99 -54.79 -47.18 -12.01
C GLN A 99 -53.97 -48.03 -11.06
N THR A 100 -54.41 -48.07 -9.83
CA THR A 100 -54.18 -49.24 -9.00
C THR A 100 -55.05 -50.38 -9.49
N GLU A 101 -54.88 -50.73 -10.76
CA GLU A 101 -55.08 -52.12 -11.10
C GLU A 101 -53.98 -52.90 -10.34
N PRO A 102 -54.39 -53.93 -9.59
CA PRO A 102 -53.43 -54.80 -8.85
C PRO A 102 -52.42 -55.48 -9.81
N ALA A 103 -52.61 -55.38 -11.12
CA ALA A 103 -51.67 -55.86 -12.13
C ALA A 103 -50.36 -55.05 -12.22
N ALA A 104 -50.32 -53.79 -11.82
CA ALA A 104 -49.09 -52.97 -11.91
C ALA A 104 -48.01 -53.35 -10.85
N ARG A 105 -48.41 -53.81 -9.69
CA ARG A 105 -47.45 -54.28 -8.66
C ARG A 105 -46.72 -55.59 -9.11
N GLY A 106 -47.42 -56.45 -9.80
CA GLY A 106 -46.83 -57.70 -10.35
C GLY A 106 -45.92 -57.43 -11.55
N THR A 107 -46.20 -56.42 -12.35
CA THR A 107 -45.40 -56.04 -13.53
C THR A 107 -44.14 -55.29 -13.13
N LEU A 108 -44.20 -54.39 -12.16
CA LEU A 108 -43.04 -53.70 -11.64
C LEU A 108 -42.04 -54.64 -10.92
N SER A 109 -42.57 -55.61 -10.14
CA SER A 109 -41.73 -56.59 -9.48
C SER A 109 -41.13 -57.60 -10.48
N ARG A 110 -41.85 -57.97 -11.57
CA ARG A 110 -41.29 -58.81 -12.64
C ARG A 110 -40.31 -58.03 -13.55
N LEU A 111 -40.50 -56.74 -13.79
CA LEU A 111 -39.53 -55.87 -14.50
C LEU A 111 -38.28 -55.67 -13.66
N LEU A 112 -38.41 -55.57 -12.35
CA LEU A 112 -37.26 -55.44 -11.44
C LEU A 112 -36.49 -56.78 -11.25
N MET A 113 -37.15 -57.94 -11.45
CA MET A 113 -36.47 -59.25 -11.39
C MET A 113 -36.00 -59.77 -12.78
N GLY A 114 -36.41 -59.15 -13.89
CA GLY A 114 -35.97 -59.52 -15.22
C GLY A 114 -34.63 -58.84 -15.60
N ARG A 115 -33.95 -59.40 -16.63
CA ARG A 115 -32.71 -58.82 -17.21
C ARG A 115 -32.82 -57.34 -17.48
N THR A 116 -34.00 -56.85 -17.93
CA THR A 116 -34.28 -55.46 -18.19
C THR A 116 -34.33 -54.59 -16.95
N GLY A 117 -34.87 -55.09 -15.82
CA GLY A 117 -34.85 -54.38 -14.53
C GLY A 117 -33.46 -54.22 -13.96
N LEU A 118 -32.60 -55.21 -14.11
CA LEU A 118 -31.18 -55.11 -13.71
C LEU A 118 -30.42 -54.05 -14.56
N VAL A 119 -30.73 -54.00 -15.86
CA VAL A 119 -30.11 -52.97 -16.74
C VAL A 119 -30.56 -51.57 -16.39
N VAL A 120 -31.86 -51.36 -16.13
CA VAL A 120 -32.39 -50.06 -15.67
C VAL A 120 -31.78 -49.65 -14.32
N LEU A 121 -31.71 -50.59 -13.35
CA LEU A 121 -31.09 -50.33 -12.06
C LEU A 121 -29.60 -49.97 -12.22
N ALA A 122 -28.87 -50.70 -13.07
CA ALA A 122 -27.47 -50.38 -13.37
C ALA A 122 -27.30 -48.99 -14.00
N ILE A 123 -28.16 -48.58 -14.92
CA ILE A 123 -28.14 -47.24 -15.53
C ILE A 123 -28.41 -46.15 -14.47
N VAL A 124 -29.39 -46.38 -13.58
CA VAL A 124 -29.71 -45.45 -12.49
C VAL A 124 -28.54 -45.29 -11.54
N LEU A 125 -27.90 -46.43 -11.17
CA LEU A 125 -26.73 -46.42 -10.27
C LEU A 125 -25.53 -45.75 -10.93
N ILE A 126 -25.27 -45.98 -12.23
CA ILE A 126 -24.20 -45.34 -12.96
C ILE A 126 -24.47 -43.81 -13.04
N PHE A 127 -25.71 -43.43 -13.33
CA PHE A 127 -26.09 -41.99 -13.37
C PHE A 127 -25.93 -41.36 -11.98
N ALA A 128 -26.41 -41.98 -10.92
CA ALA A 128 -26.24 -41.52 -9.54
C ALA A 128 -24.75 -41.36 -9.16
N ALA A 129 -23.94 -42.36 -9.53
CA ALA A 129 -22.51 -42.32 -9.30
C ALA A 129 -21.83 -41.20 -10.10
N ALA A 130 -22.23 -40.99 -11.35
CA ALA A 130 -21.72 -39.91 -12.18
C ALA A 130 -22.06 -38.51 -11.61
N VAL A 131 -23.31 -38.34 -11.15
CA VAL A 131 -23.75 -37.10 -10.48
C VAL A 131 -22.98 -36.85 -9.18
N ALA A 132 -22.83 -37.93 -8.37
CA ALA A 132 -22.05 -37.83 -7.13
C ALA A 132 -20.57 -37.47 -7.38
N ALA A 133 -19.95 -38.13 -8.38
CA ALA A 133 -18.58 -37.87 -8.78
C ALA A 133 -18.41 -36.45 -9.31
N PHE A 134 -19.33 -35.99 -10.15
CA PHE A 134 -19.33 -34.62 -10.68
C PHE A 134 -19.51 -33.57 -9.57
N SER A 135 -20.44 -33.82 -8.66
CA SER A 135 -20.67 -32.95 -7.49
C SER A 135 -19.44 -32.88 -6.59
N PHE A 136 -18.83 -34.05 -6.31
CA PHE A 136 -17.59 -34.10 -5.53
C PHE A 136 -16.43 -33.38 -6.19
N PHE A 137 -16.26 -33.58 -7.51
CA PHE A 137 -15.22 -32.92 -8.28
C PHE A 137 -15.41 -31.40 -8.29
N THR A 138 -16.63 -30.92 -8.61
CA THR A 138 -16.98 -29.50 -8.64
C THR A 138 -16.79 -28.85 -7.27
N SER A 139 -17.22 -29.54 -6.21
CA SER A 139 -17.04 -29.03 -4.84
C SER A 139 -15.56 -28.87 -4.48
N ARG A 140 -14.72 -29.84 -4.87
CA ARG A 140 -13.29 -29.83 -4.56
C ARG A 140 -12.49 -28.86 -5.40
N THR A 141 -12.84 -28.73 -6.69
CA THR A 141 -12.05 -27.97 -7.69
C THR A 141 -12.48 -26.51 -7.79
N ILE A 142 -13.75 -26.21 -7.47
CA ILE A 142 -14.28 -24.86 -7.67
C ILE A 142 -14.77 -24.25 -6.34
N VAL A 143 -15.66 -24.95 -5.63
CA VAL A 143 -16.37 -24.33 -4.47
C VAL A 143 -15.41 -24.08 -3.31
N ARG A 144 -14.58 -25.07 -2.95
CA ARG A 144 -13.65 -24.92 -1.83
C ARG A 144 -12.58 -23.83 -2.05
N PRO A 145 -11.93 -23.72 -3.24
CA PRO A 145 -11.01 -22.62 -3.49
C PRO A 145 -11.67 -21.24 -3.43
N ILE A 146 -12.86 -21.08 -4.00
CA ILE A 146 -13.61 -19.81 -3.92
C ILE A 146 -13.90 -19.43 -2.46
N GLN A 147 -14.28 -20.40 -1.63
CA GLN A 147 -14.49 -20.16 -0.20
C GLN A 147 -13.19 -19.77 0.52
N LYS A 148 -12.04 -20.35 0.13
CA LYS A 148 -10.75 -19.94 0.67
C LYS A 148 -10.41 -18.51 0.30
N ILE A 149 -10.65 -18.11 -0.97
CA ILE A 149 -10.45 -16.72 -1.43
C ILE A 149 -11.35 -15.76 -0.65
N ALA A 150 -12.63 -16.10 -0.50
CA ALA A 150 -13.57 -15.26 0.26
C ALA A 150 -13.10 -15.07 1.71
N ARG A 151 -12.70 -16.16 2.39
CA ARG A 151 -12.15 -16.07 3.76
C ARG A 151 -10.86 -15.25 3.83
N GLY A 152 -10.01 -15.36 2.81
CA GLY A 152 -8.80 -14.54 2.69
C GLY A 152 -9.14 -13.06 2.54
N ALA A 153 -10.14 -12.74 1.72
CA ALA A 153 -10.62 -11.37 1.56
C ALA A 153 -11.21 -10.80 2.86
N ASP A 154 -12.01 -11.60 3.57
CA ASP A 154 -12.56 -11.22 4.88
C ASP A 154 -11.45 -11.01 5.93
N ALA A 155 -10.43 -11.87 5.94
CA ALA A 155 -9.29 -11.72 6.84
C ALA A 155 -8.53 -10.43 6.58
N ILE A 156 -8.26 -10.10 5.30
CA ILE A 156 -7.61 -8.84 4.91
C ILE A 156 -8.48 -7.63 5.27
N ALA A 157 -9.77 -7.68 5.00
CA ALA A 157 -10.71 -6.62 5.37
C ALA A 157 -10.77 -6.40 6.90
N GLY A 158 -10.59 -7.47 7.68
CA GLY A 158 -10.44 -7.44 9.14
C GLY A 158 -9.05 -7.02 9.64
N GLY A 159 -8.12 -6.66 8.74
CA GLY A 159 -6.76 -6.21 9.09
C GLY A 159 -5.73 -7.33 9.27
N ASN A 160 -6.10 -8.61 9.08
CA ASN A 160 -5.15 -9.72 9.17
C ASN A 160 -4.42 -9.91 7.83
N LEU A 161 -3.32 -9.19 7.66
CA LEU A 161 -2.49 -9.26 6.46
C LEU A 161 -1.50 -10.44 6.46
N ASP A 162 -1.42 -11.20 7.55
CA ASP A 162 -0.57 -12.39 7.61
C ASP A 162 -1.27 -13.65 7.07
N TYR A 163 -2.59 -13.58 6.89
CA TYR A 163 -3.36 -14.68 6.34
C TYR A 163 -3.02 -14.91 4.87
N GLN A 164 -2.33 -16.00 4.58
CA GLN A 164 -2.01 -16.45 3.23
C GLN A 164 -3.03 -17.50 2.77
N ILE A 165 -3.52 -17.37 1.54
CA ILE A 165 -4.38 -18.38 0.94
C ILE A 165 -3.47 -19.50 0.43
N ASP A 166 -3.63 -20.68 1.05
CA ASP A 166 -2.94 -21.92 0.66
C ASP A 166 -3.79 -22.64 -0.39
N TYR A 167 -3.42 -22.51 -1.65
CA TYR A 167 -4.00 -23.20 -2.79
C TYR A 167 -2.97 -23.32 -3.91
N ASP A 168 -2.46 -24.53 -4.08
CA ASP A 168 -1.48 -24.86 -5.10
C ASP A 168 -2.19 -25.54 -6.28
N SER A 169 -2.33 -24.82 -7.38
CA SER A 169 -2.90 -25.30 -8.65
C SER A 169 -2.47 -24.41 -9.80
N THR A 170 -2.26 -25.01 -10.95
CA THR A 170 -1.87 -24.31 -12.20
C THR A 170 -3.06 -23.80 -13.02
N ASN A 171 -4.30 -23.91 -12.50
CA ASN A 171 -5.50 -23.44 -13.16
C ASN A 171 -5.74 -21.94 -12.91
N GLU A 172 -6.81 -21.39 -13.51
CA GLU A 172 -7.20 -19.97 -13.40
C GLU A 172 -7.44 -19.53 -11.96
N LEU A 173 -7.91 -20.45 -11.10
CA LEU A 173 -8.08 -20.18 -9.66
C LEU A 173 -6.74 -20.10 -8.94
N GLY A 174 -5.74 -20.90 -9.36
CA GLY A 174 -4.37 -20.80 -8.85
C GLY A 174 -3.76 -19.43 -9.16
N GLN A 175 -3.85 -18.98 -10.41
CA GLN A 175 -3.39 -17.65 -10.81
C GLN A 175 -4.11 -16.53 -10.05
N THR A 176 -5.42 -16.71 -9.78
CA THR A 176 -6.20 -15.76 -8.96
C THR A 176 -5.67 -15.70 -7.53
N VAL A 177 -5.37 -16.84 -6.92
CA VAL A 177 -4.80 -16.93 -5.56
C VAL A 177 -3.41 -16.30 -5.51
N GLU A 178 -2.55 -16.55 -6.49
CA GLU A 178 -1.23 -15.92 -6.58
C GLU A 178 -1.35 -14.38 -6.67
N SER A 179 -2.22 -13.89 -7.55
CA SER A 179 -2.48 -12.45 -7.70
C SER A 179 -3.02 -11.84 -6.40
N PHE A 180 -3.90 -12.55 -5.70
CA PHE A 180 -4.44 -12.14 -4.42
C PHE A 180 -3.37 -12.09 -3.33
N ASN A 181 -2.53 -13.12 -3.23
CA ASN A 181 -1.41 -13.14 -2.27
C ASN A 181 -0.37 -12.05 -2.58
N ALA A 182 -0.09 -11.79 -3.86
CA ALA A 182 0.79 -10.70 -4.28
C ALA A 182 0.22 -9.32 -3.89
N MET A 183 -1.09 -9.09 -4.11
CA MET A 183 -1.78 -7.88 -3.67
C MET A 183 -1.72 -7.71 -2.15
N ARG A 184 -1.96 -8.79 -1.39
CA ARG A 184 -1.86 -8.80 0.07
C ARG A 184 -0.47 -8.39 0.55
N LEU A 185 0.59 -8.94 -0.06
CA LEU A 185 1.97 -8.58 0.28
C LEU A 185 2.23 -7.10 0.03
N ARG A 186 1.86 -6.57 -1.14
CA ARG A 186 2.02 -5.15 -1.46
C ARG A 186 1.24 -4.24 -0.50
N LEU A 187 0.02 -4.66 -0.12
CA LEU A 187 -0.76 -3.92 0.87
C LEU A 187 -0.09 -3.91 2.23
N LYS A 188 0.45 -5.06 2.68
CA LYS A 188 1.22 -5.17 3.92
C LYS A 188 2.43 -4.24 3.92
N GLU A 189 3.26 -4.31 2.87
CA GLU A 189 4.44 -3.45 2.70
C GLU A 189 4.05 -1.96 2.71
N THR A 190 2.94 -1.61 2.03
CA THR A 190 2.45 -0.22 2.00
C THR A 190 2.02 0.27 3.37
N ILE A 191 1.30 -0.56 4.13
CA ILE A 191 0.85 -0.20 5.48
C ILE A 191 2.04 -0.08 6.43
N GLU A 192 2.94 -1.07 6.44
CA GLU A 192 4.15 -1.04 7.28
C GLU A 192 5.05 0.18 6.96
N SER A 193 5.20 0.50 5.67
CA SER A 193 5.94 1.69 5.23
C SER A 193 5.26 2.98 5.71
N ARG A 194 3.93 3.04 5.60
CA ARG A 194 3.16 4.19 6.08
C ARG A 194 3.24 4.35 7.60
N GLU A 195 3.07 3.28 8.35
CA GLU A 195 3.18 3.31 9.83
C GLU A 195 4.57 3.77 10.27
N LYS A 196 5.62 3.26 9.62
CA LYS A 196 7.00 3.69 9.86
C LYS A 196 7.19 5.18 9.56
N SER A 197 6.64 5.66 8.44
CA SER A 197 6.70 7.08 8.07
C SER A 197 5.95 7.96 9.08
N GLU A 198 4.75 7.54 9.52
CA GLU A 198 3.97 8.27 10.53
C GLU A 198 4.68 8.29 11.89
N GLN A 199 5.29 7.17 12.29
CA GLN A 199 6.07 7.10 13.52
C GLN A 199 7.27 8.04 13.45
N LEU A 200 8.04 7.99 12.37
CA LEU A 200 9.18 8.88 12.14
C LEU A 200 8.76 10.35 12.21
N ARG A 201 7.63 10.71 11.58
CA ARG A 201 7.09 12.08 11.64
C ARG A 201 6.73 12.51 13.05
N ARG A 202 6.15 11.62 13.87
CA ARG A 202 5.85 11.92 15.28
C ARG A 202 7.13 12.13 16.10
N GLU A 203 8.12 11.27 15.91
CA GLU A 203 9.43 11.37 16.55
C GLU A 203 10.14 12.67 16.17
N MET A 204 10.13 13.02 14.88
CA MET A 204 10.66 14.29 14.36
C MET A 204 9.97 15.48 15.01
N THR A 205 8.64 15.52 15.06
CA THR A 205 7.88 16.63 15.64
C THR A 205 8.21 16.80 17.14
N ALA A 206 8.28 15.71 17.87
CA ALA A 206 8.63 15.72 19.29
C ALA A 206 10.07 16.23 19.54
N GLY A 207 11.00 15.79 18.71
CA GLY A 207 12.38 16.21 18.78
C GLY A 207 12.57 17.68 18.38
N PHE A 208 11.92 18.18 17.34
CA PHE A 208 11.94 19.61 16.98
C PHE A 208 11.43 20.48 18.15
N ALA A 209 10.33 20.07 18.78
CA ALA A 209 9.80 20.79 19.92
C ALA A 209 10.81 20.82 21.09
N HIS A 210 11.54 19.74 21.32
CA HIS A 210 12.60 19.66 22.31
C HIS A 210 13.78 20.55 21.96
N ASP A 211 14.30 20.45 20.74
CA ASP A 211 15.49 21.15 20.28
C ASP A 211 15.26 22.67 20.13
N LEU A 212 14.05 23.11 19.82
CA LEU A 212 13.66 24.51 19.86
C LEU A 212 13.50 25.05 21.29
N ARG A 213 13.01 24.24 22.21
CA ARG A 213 12.81 24.69 23.61
C ARG A 213 14.12 25.09 24.27
N THR A 214 15.21 24.37 24.02
CA THR A 214 16.51 24.61 24.66
C THR A 214 17.06 26.02 24.35
N PRO A 215 17.25 26.44 23.09
CA PRO A 215 17.75 27.76 22.78
C PRO A 215 16.76 28.86 23.17
N LEU A 216 15.43 28.62 23.05
CA LEU A 216 14.43 29.60 23.48
C LEU A 216 14.48 29.81 25.02
N THR A 217 14.69 28.75 25.78
CA THR A 217 14.87 28.87 27.24
C THR A 217 16.14 29.65 27.59
N SER A 218 17.22 29.42 26.81
CA SER A 218 18.48 30.17 26.94
C SER A 218 18.26 31.64 26.64
N ILE A 219 17.66 31.99 25.50
CA ILE A 219 17.32 33.37 25.12
C ILE A 219 16.52 34.05 26.25
N LYS A 220 15.45 33.39 26.70
CA LYS A 220 14.59 33.92 27.76
C LYS A 220 15.36 34.14 29.05
N GLY A 221 16.12 33.15 29.52
CA GLY A 221 16.86 33.24 30.78
C GLY A 221 17.93 34.34 30.76
N TYR A 222 18.70 34.46 29.66
CA TYR A 222 19.70 35.52 29.55
C TYR A 222 19.09 36.91 29.36
N ALA A 223 17.97 37.02 28.63
CA ALA A 223 17.23 38.26 28.51
C ALA A 223 16.62 38.71 29.86
N GLU A 224 16.07 37.79 30.67
CA GLU A 224 15.60 38.04 32.03
C GLU A 224 16.77 38.48 32.91
N GLY A 225 17.93 37.82 32.82
CA GLY A 225 19.12 38.20 33.57
C GLY A 225 19.67 39.58 33.22
N LEU A 226 19.56 40.03 31.98
CA LEU A 226 19.85 41.42 31.56
C LEU A 226 18.83 42.40 32.15
N ARG A 227 17.54 42.09 32.04
CA ARG A 227 16.44 42.93 32.53
C ARG A 227 16.50 43.13 34.05
N ASP A 228 16.79 42.05 34.77
CA ASP A 228 16.77 42.04 36.23
C ASP A 228 18.11 42.52 36.84
N GLY A 229 19.07 43.01 36.00
CA GLY A 229 20.33 43.57 36.42
C GLY A 229 21.36 42.56 36.96
N ILE A 230 21.15 41.23 36.69
CA ILE A 230 22.08 40.18 37.10
C ILE A 230 23.41 40.32 36.32
N ALA A 231 23.34 40.77 35.06
CA ALA A 231 24.51 41.13 34.27
C ALA A 231 24.96 42.54 34.61
N ASN A 232 25.60 42.69 35.74
CA ASN A 232 25.95 43.96 36.37
C ASN A 232 27.30 44.55 35.90
N THR A 233 28.02 43.89 34.94
CA THR A 233 29.24 44.43 34.35
C THR A 233 29.14 44.41 32.81
N PRO A 234 29.85 45.33 32.12
CA PRO A 234 29.84 45.36 30.66
C PRO A 234 30.22 44.02 30.03
N GLU A 235 31.19 43.30 30.61
CA GLU A 235 31.66 42.02 30.11
C GLU A 235 30.58 40.92 30.25
N LYS A 236 29.83 40.94 31.39
CA LYS A 236 28.69 40.01 31.57
C LYS A 236 27.54 40.34 30.61
N GLN A 237 27.24 41.63 30.42
CA GLN A 237 26.21 42.07 29.48
C GLN A 237 26.56 41.60 28.06
N GLN A 238 27.81 41.83 27.63
CA GLN A 238 28.29 41.37 26.31
C GLN A 238 28.18 39.85 26.15
N ARG A 239 28.56 39.07 27.19
CA ARG A 239 28.43 37.61 27.19
C ARG A 239 26.95 37.20 27.09
N TYR A 240 26.05 37.82 27.82
CA TYR A 240 24.63 37.51 27.80
C TYR A 240 24.02 37.83 26.41
N LEU A 241 24.35 38.98 25.85
CA LEU A 241 23.94 39.36 24.48
C LEU A 241 24.47 38.36 23.42
N GLN A 242 25.74 37.95 23.54
CA GLN A 242 26.33 36.96 22.63
C GLN A 242 25.60 35.63 22.77
N THR A 243 25.29 35.17 23.99
CA THR A 243 24.56 33.90 24.15
C THR A 243 23.15 33.97 23.62
N ILE A 244 22.47 35.12 23.75
CA ILE A 244 21.15 35.36 23.13
C ILE A 244 21.26 35.27 21.62
N TYR A 245 22.23 35.97 21.01
CA TYR A 245 22.48 35.96 19.59
C TYR A 245 22.77 34.56 19.05
N ASP A 246 23.69 33.84 19.68
CA ASP A 246 24.06 32.47 19.29
C ASP A 246 22.86 31.51 19.37
N SER A 247 22.05 31.66 20.42
CA SER A 247 20.83 30.86 20.60
C SER A 247 19.75 31.21 19.56
N ALA A 248 19.65 32.47 19.14
CA ALA A 248 18.73 32.89 18.08
C ALA A 248 19.15 32.31 16.71
N VAL A 249 20.45 32.40 16.36
CA VAL A 249 21.01 31.78 15.15
C VAL A 249 20.80 30.27 15.15
N GLN A 250 20.95 29.61 16.29
CA GLN A 250 20.68 28.18 16.42
C GLN A 250 19.19 27.86 16.18
N THR A 251 18.28 28.71 16.70
CA THR A 251 16.83 28.55 16.50
C THR A 251 16.46 28.69 15.02
N GLU A 252 17.01 29.70 14.35
CA GLU A 252 16.83 29.94 12.91
C GLU A 252 17.27 28.73 12.10
N LYS A 253 18.45 28.18 12.38
CA LYS A 253 18.94 26.97 11.72
C LYS A 253 18.01 25.76 11.88
N ILE A 254 17.47 25.53 13.11
CA ILE A 254 16.52 24.45 13.35
C ILE A 254 15.22 24.65 12.53
N LEU A 255 14.75 25.90 12.45
CA LEU A 255 13.56 26.26 11.67
C LEU A 255 13.79 26.02 10.17
N ASP A 256 14.95 26.41 9.65
CA ASP A 256 15.31 26.19 8.26
C ASP A 256 15.43 24.70 7.93
N ASP A 257 15.95 23.89 8.86
CA ASP A 257 16.01 22.44 8.73
C ASP A 257 14.60 21.82 8.69
N LEU A 258 13.68 22.31 9.52
CA LEU A 258 12.28 21.88 9.53
C LEU A 258 11.56 22.25 8.22
N LEU A 259 11.73 23.50 7.76
CA LEU A 259 11.11 23.96 6.52
C LEU A 259 11.60 23.20 5.30
N ALA A 260 12.89 22.86 5.26
CA ALA A 260 13.43 22.05 4.18
C ALA A 260 12.85 20.64 4.19
N LEU A 261 12.82 19.97 5.34
CA LEU A 261 12.18 18.65 5.46
C LEU A 261 10.73 18.69 5.02
N SER A 262 9.97 19.71 5.46
CA SER A 262 8.57 19.87 5.06
C SER A 262 8.39 20.05 3.56
N LYS A 263 9.23 20.86 2.90
CA LYS A 263 9.22 21.04 1.43
C LYS A 263 9.57 19.75 0.71
N LEU A 264 10.54 18.98 1.23
CA LEU A 264 10.96 17.72 0.70
C LEU A 264 9.86 16.64 0.80
N GLU A 265 9.13 16.56 1.92
CA GLU A 265 7.98 15.64 2.10
C GLU A 265 6.82 15.95 1.14
N LEU A 266 6.59 17.23 0.83
CA LEU A 266 5.53 17.65 -0.09
C LEU A 266 5.90 17.42 -1.58
N GLY A 267 7.10 16.92 -1.88
CA GLY A 267 7.56 16.70 -3.25
C GLY A 267 7.72 18.00 -4.07
N SER A 268 7.69 19.14 -3.40
CA SER A 268 7.70 20.46 -4.06
C SER A 268 9.09 20.92 -4.53
N THR A 269 10.15 20.21 -4.15
CA THR A 269 11.55 20.52 -4.57
C THR A 269 11.95 19.86 -5.88
N GLY A 270 11.08 19.07 -6.53
CA GLY A 270 11.40 18.42 -7.81
C GLY A 270 11.30 19.31 -9.05
N ASN A 271 10.82 20.55 -8.92
CA ASN A 271 10.60 21.43 -10.08
C ASN A 271 11.81 22.34 -10.44
N ASP A 272 12.79 22.47 -9.55
CA ASP A 272 13.91 23.38 -9.75
C ASP A 272 15.22 22.68 -10.15
N ARG A 273 15.13 21.43 -10.61
CA ARG A 273 16.29 20.71 -11.12
C ARG A 273 16.73 21.27 -12.46
N SER A 274 18.01 21.48 -12.61
CA SER A 274 18.63 21.91 -13.84
C SER A 274 19.79 20.99 -14.21
N ILE A 275 20.03 20.84 -15.52
CA ILE A 275 21.22 20.17 -16.02
C ILE A 275 22.36 21.16 -15.94
N VAL A 276 23.36 20.84 -15.15
CA VAL A 276 24.50 21.72 -14.90
C VAL A 276 25.82 20.96 -15.12
N GLN A 277 26.87 21.68 -15.47
CA GLN A 277 28.20 21.13 -15.50
C GLN A 277 28.73 20.99 -14.06
N LEU A 278 29.18 19.83 -13.69
CA LEU A 278 29.70 19.57 -12.34
C LEU A 278 30.85 20.52 -11.98
N GLN A 279 31.76 20.78 -12.93
CA GLN A 279 32.88 21.70 -12.73
C GLN A 279 32.38 23.09 -12.32
N ALA A 280 31.37 23.63 -13.01
CA ALA A 280 30.83 24.94 -12.70
C ALA A 280 30.19 25.01 -11.29
N VAL A 281 29.48 23.95 -10.88
CA VAL A 281 28.89 23.85 -9.52
C VAL A 281 29.98 23.83 -8.45
N LEU A 282 31.05 23.08 -8.67
CA LEU A 282 32.17 22.98 -7.72
C LEU A 282 32.97 24.27 -7.65
N ASP A 283 33.23 24.93 -8.79
CA ASP A 283 33.95 26.20 -8.85
C ASP A 283 33.18 27.35 -8.19
N ASP A 284 31.86 27.37 -8.35
CA ASP A 284 30.99 28.35 -7.70
C ASP A 284 30.91 28.14 -6.17
N ALA A 285 30.86 26.90 -5.74
CA ALA A 285 30.79 26.55 -4.32
C ALA A 285 32.13 26.71 -3.58
N ALA A 286 33.26 26.44 -4.23
CA ALA A 286 34.58 26.34 -3.61
C ALA A 286 34.99 27.57 -2.77
N PRO A 287 34.79 28.84 -3.21
CA PRO A 287 35.16 30.02 -2.42
C PRO A 287 34.38 30.09 -1.08
N GLU A 288 33.08 29.82 -1.12
CA GLU A 288 32.22 29.83 0.07
C GLU A 288 32.59 28.70 1.05
N LEU A 289 32.81 27.49 0.53
CA LEU A 289 33.19 26.34 1.34
C LEU A 289 34.56 26.53 2.00
N THR A 290 35.51 27.12 1.27
CA THR A 290 36.82 27.48 1.81
C THR A 290 36.73 28.51 2.91
N ALA A 291 36.03 29.62 2.67
CA ALA A 291 35.82 30.68 3.66
C ALA A 291 35.09 30.14 4.92
N PHE A 292 34.08 29.26 4.74
CA PHE A 292 33.35 28.64 5.84
C PHE A 292 34.27 27.81 6.77
N MET A 293 35.21 27.08 6.20
CA MET A 293 36.15 26.25 6.94
C MET A 293 37.28 27.07 7.61
N GLU A 294 37.85 28.03 6.88
CA GLU A 294 38.91 28.92 7.38
C GLU A 294 38.45 29.77 8.56
N ASP A 295 37.21 30.32 8.50
CA ASP A 295 36.61 31.09 9.59
C ASP A 295 36.50 30.32 10.91
N ARG A 296 36.54 28.98 10.80
CA ARG A 296 36.46 28.03 11.92
C ARG A 296 37.78 27.34 12.25
N GLY A 297 38.87 27.85 11.68
CA GLY A 297 40.22 27.32 11.91
C GLY A 297 40.43 25.94 11.30
N CYS A 298 39.68 25.57 10.27
CA CYS A 298 39.78 24.31 9.54
C CYS A 298 40.27 24.57 8.11
N THR A 299 40.77 23.51 7.45
CA THR A 299 41.20 23.57 6.05
C THR A 299 40.28 22.80 5.14
N PHE A 300 40.06 23.33 3.93
CA PHE A 300 39.29 22.70 2.88
C PHE A 300 40.15 22.48 1.65
N ALA A 301 40.01 21.31 1.02
CA ALA A 301 40.66 20.96 -0.24
C ALA A 301 39.60 20.43 -1.21
N LEU A 302 39.67 20.85 -2.47
CA LEU A 302 38.81 20.39 -3.55
C LEU A 302 39.66 19.79 -4.66
N GLU A 303 39.37 18.53 -5.02
CA GLU A 303 39.98 17.83 -6.13
C GLU A 303 38.89 17.33 -7.08
N ASN A 304 38.95 17.78 -8.33
CA ASN A 304 38.02 17.32 -9.35
C ASN A 304 38.75 16.50 -10.41
N HIS A 305 38.43 15.21 -10.44
CA HIS A 305 38.96 14.24 -11.41
C HIS A 305 37.94 13.90 -12.50
N CYS A 306 36.83 14.64 -12.56
CA CYS A 306 35.81 14.45 -13.60
C CYS A 306 36.20 15.18 -14.89
N PRO A 307 35.85 14.63 -16.06
CA PRO A 307 35.90 15.37 -17.32
C PRO A 307 35.16 16.71 -17.23
N ALA A 308 35.68 17.76 -17.90
CA ALA A 308 35.09 19.10 -17.81
C ALA A 308 33.64 19.19 -18.34
N ASP A 309 33.27 18.30 -19.24
CA ASP A 309 31.94 18.17 -19.85
C ASP A 309 30.95 17.33 -19.03
N THR A 310 31.36 16.87 -17.84
CA THR A 310 30.51 16.04 -16.97
C THR A 310 29.27 16.83 -16.54
N GLN A 311 28.09 16.34 -16.96
CA GLN A 311 26.80 16.92 -16.62
C GLN A 311 26.03 16.09 -15.59
N ILE A 312 25.40 16.78 -14.68
CA ILE A 312 24.49 16.20 -13.66
C ILE A 312 23.18 17.01 -13.64
N GLU A 313 22.10 16.39 -13.20
CA GLU A 313 20.80 17.07 -13.04
C GLU A 313 20.51 17.21 -11.55
N ILE A 314 20.60 18.42 -11.03
CA ILE A 314 20.43 18.71 -9.60
C ILE A 314 19.70 20.06 -9.38
N ASP A 315 19.16 20.20 -8.19
CA ASP A 315 18.81 21.49 -7.61
C ASP A 315 20.07 22.06 -6.91
N THR A 316 20.67 23.07 -7.50
CA THR A 316 21.95 23.66 -7.03
C THR A 316 21.86 24.27 -5.63
N ASP A 317 20.73 24.91 -5.29
CA ASP A 317 20.51 25.50 -3.98
C ASP A 317 20.37 24.41 -2.90
N ALA A 318 19.65 23.36 -3.21
CA ALA A 318 19.56 22.19 -2.32
C ALA A 318 20.93 21.53 -2.12
N PHE A 319 21.74 21.38 -3.19
CA PHE A 319 23.08 20.81 -3.09
C PHE A 319 24.06 21.71 -2.33
N ARG A 320 23.99 23.03 -2.46
CA ARG A 320 24.75 23.95 -1.60
C ARG A 320 24.50 23.67 -0.11
N ARG A 321 23.25 23.41 0.25
CA ARG A 321 22.90 23.00 1.62
C ARG A 321 23.49 21.67 2.03
N VAL A 322 23.57 20.68 1.12
CA VAL A 322 24.25 19.40 1.38
C VAL A 322 25.71 19.65 1.74
N PHE A 323 26.40 20.47 0.96
CA PHE A 323 27.81 20.82 1.20
C PHE A 323 27.98 21.45 2.57
N LEU A 324 27.24 22.52 2.88
CA LEU A 324 27.35 23.22 4.16
C LEU A 324 26.99 22.34 5.37
N ASN A 325 26.06 21.40 5.23
CA ASN A 325 25.73 20.46 6.28
C ASN A 325 26.86 19.48 6.55
N ILE A 326 27.52 18.96 5.50
CA ILE A 326 28.66 18.05 5.65
C ILE A 326 29.86 18.79 6.25
N LEU A 327 30.17 20.00 5.76
CA LEU A 327 31.24 20.83 6.30
C LEU A 327 30.99 21.19 7.78
N GLY A 328 29.75 21.56 8.10
CA GLY A 328 29.36 21.86 9.47
C GLY A 328 29.57 20.66 10.41
N ASN A 329 29.31 19.46 9.94
CA ASN A 329 29.60 18.23 10.70
C ASN A 329 31.11 17.99 10.84
N ALA A 330 31.91 18.20 9.80
CA ALA A 330 33.36 18.05 9.85
C ALA A 330 33.98 19.01 10.88
N VAL A 331 33.55 20.26 10.93
CA VAL A 331 33.97 21.23 11.95
C VAL A 331 33.54 20.79 13.35
N LYS A 332 32.28 20.40 13.49
CA LYS A 332 31.69 20.05 14.78
C LYS A 332 32.33 18.84 15.43
N TYR A 333 32.68 17.84 14.63
CA TYR A 333 33.27 16.57 15.08
C TYR A 333 34.79 16.49 14.83
N ALA A 334 35.43 17.64 14.69
CA ALA A 334 36.88 17.73 14.63
C ALA A 334 37.52 17.19 15.92
N ARG A 335 38.71 16.62 15.80
CA ARG A 335 39.46 16.10 16.98
C ARG A 335 39.99 17.25 17.83
N PRO A 336 39.87 17.20 19.13
CA PRO A 336 40.50 18.17 20.01
C PRO A 336 42.04 18.21 19.79
N GLY A 337 42.58 19.41 19.62
CA GLY A 337 44.01 19.63 19.44
C GLY A 337 44.58 19.27 18.05
N VAL A 338 43.76 18.87 17.10
CA VAL A 338 44.15 18.62 15.70
C VAL A 338 43.41 19.63 14.80
N PRO A 339 44.13 20.35 13.91
CA PRO A 339 43.46 21.19 12.93
C PRO A 339 42.47 20.38 12.10
N GLY A 340 41.20 20.84 12.05
CA GLY A 340 40.16 20.19 11.24
C GLY A 340 40.50 20.30 9.75
N ARG A 341 40.31 19.20 9.02
CA ARG A 341 40.53 19.15 7.59
C ARG A 341 39.41 18.38 6.93
N LEU A 342 38.91 18.93 5.81
CA LEU A 342 37.96 18.26 4.91
C LEU A 342 38.52 18.31 3.49
N ALA A 343 38.48 17.16 2.81
CA ALA A 343 38.80 17.06 1.39
C ALA A 343 37.48 16.63 0.65
N LEU A 344 37.13 17.37 -0.41
CA LEU A 344 36.13 16.98 -1.37
C LEU A 344 36.79 16.52 -2.64
N THR A 345 36.57 15.24 -2.98
CA THR A 345 37.10 14.63 -4.21
C THR A 345 35.90 14.23 -5.10
N ALA A 346 35.86 14.72 -6.33
CA ALA A 346 34.88 14.34 -7.33
C ALA A 346 35.49 13.37 -8.35
N THR A 347 34.87 12.24 -8.59
CA THR A 347 35.32 11.20 -9.53
C THR A 347 34.18 10.74 -10.41
N ALA A 348 34.36 10.79 -11.74
CA ALA A 348 33.38 10.30 -12.69
C ALA A 348 33.61 8.81 -13.01
N TYR A 349 32.51 8.07 -13.02
CA TYR A 349 32.39 6.70 -13.52
C TYR A 349 31.50 6.68 -14.75
N ASP A 350 31.28 5.49 -15.34
CA ASP A 350 30.49 5.38 -16.59
C ASP A 350 29.12 6.06 -16.50
N ARG A 351 28.36 5.79 -15.43
CA ARG A 351 26.98 6.26 -15.27
C ARG A 351 26.75 7.20 -14.10
N VAL A 352 27.74 7.36 -13.26
CA VAL A 352 27.58 8.13 -12.02
C VAL A 352 28.82 8.98 -11.75
N VAL A 353 28.60 10.07 -11.04
CA VAL A 353 29.65 10.84 -10.39
C VAL A 353 29.62 10.51 -8.91
N ILE A 354 30.78 10.32 -8.30
CA ILE A 354 30.92 10.16 -6.85
C ILE A 354 31.64 11.37 -6.29
N LEU A 355 31.01 12.00 -5.30
CA LEU A 355 31.60 13.05 -4.47
C LEU A 355 31.97 12.42 -3.13
N GLU A 356 33.24 12.42 -2.76
CA GLU A 356 33.76 11.98 -1.47
C GLU A 356 34.14 13.18 -0.61
N PHE A 357 33.52 13.28 0.57
CA PHE A 357 33.88 14.25 1.61
C PHE A 357 34.61 13.53 2.73
N ALA A 358 35.90 13.66 2.81
CA ALA A 358 36.78 13.00 3.77
C ALA A 358 37.24 13.98 4.84
N ASP A 359 36.81 13.79 6.09
CA ASP A 359 37.26 14.57 7.25
C ASP A 359 38.30 13.78 8.08
N ASN A 360 39.05 14.50 8.92
CA ASN A 360 39.98 13.96 9.87
C ASN A 360 39.43 13.96 11.31
N GLY A 361 38.12 13.99 11.48
CA GLY A 361 37.45 14.06 12.77
C GLY A 361 37.52 12.77 13.60
N ILE A 362 36.67 12.70 14.62
CA ILE A 362 36.61 11.57 15.55
C ILE A 362 36.11 10.25 14.91
N GLY A 363 35.52 10.32 13.72
CA GLY A 363 34.90 9.18 13.05
C GLY A 363 33.60 8.68 13.72
N VAL A 364 33.09 7.57 13.21
CA VAL A 364 31.83 6.93 13.65
C VAL A 364 32.05 5.42 13.73
N ASP A 365 31.48 4.76 14.75
CA ASP A 365 31.54 3.30 14.89
C ASP A 365 30.82 2.59 13.73
N LYS A 366 31.32 1.44 13.30
CA LYS A 366 30.83 0.72 12.09
C LYS A 366 29.35 0.35 12.12
N ASP A 367 28.82 0.03 13.31
CA ASP A 367 27.42 -0.33 13.53
C ASP A 367 26.46 0.89 13.48
N GLN A 368 27.02 2.09 13.55
CA GLN A 368 26.30 3.36 13.53
C GLN A 368 26.30 4.03 12.15
N LEU A 369 27.19 3.63 11.23
CA LEU A 369 27.38 4.27 9.91
C LEU A 369 26.11 4.38 9.06
N ARG A 370 25.20 3.43 9.17
CA ARG A 370 23.90 3.52 8.48
C ARG A 370 22.94 4.46 9.19
N LYS A 371 23.03 4.53 10.50
CA LYS A 371 22.10 5.30 11.35
C LYS A 371 22.37 6.79 11.37
N ILE A 372 23.60 7.24 11.03
CA ILE A 372 23.94 8.68 11.01
C ILE A 372 23.10 9.47 10.00
N PHE A 373 22.46 8.81 9.03
CA PHE A 373 21.56 9.40 8.05
C PHE A 373 20.08 9.31 8.46
N ASP A 374 19.79 8.66 9.59
CA ASP A 374 18.43 8.64 10.14
C ASP A 374 18.17 9.97 10.84
N ALA A 375 16.95 10.49 10.66
CA ALA A 375 16.57 11.75 11.26
C ALA A 375 16.66 11.67 12.79
N MET A 376 17.22 12.70 13.41
CA MET A 376 17.43 12.83 14.86
C MET A 376 18.38 11.81 15.49
N TYR A 377 19.00 10.98 14.68
CA TYR A 377 20.02 10.07 15.19
C TYR A 377 21.25 10.86 15.66
N ARG A 378 21.72 10.54 16.86
CA ARG A 378 22.96 11.08 17.44
C ARG A 378 23.77 9.93 18.00
N THR A 379 25.07 9.95 17.72
CA THR A 379 26.02 9.05 18.40
C THR A 379 26.04 9.38 19.88
N ASP A 380 26.24 8.37 20.72
CA ASP A 380 26.08 8.38 22.17
C ASP A 380 26.47 9.73 22.86
N PRO A 381 25.57 10.36 23.66
CA PRO A 381 25.81 11.65 24.33
C PRO A 381 27.02 11.61 25.28
N ALA A 382 27.41 10.43 25.76
CA ALA A 382 28.53 10.27 26.69
C ALA A 382 29.93 10.47 26.05
N ARG A 383 30.03 10.37 24.71
CA ARG A 383 31.30 10.57 23.99
C ARG A 383 31.50 11.96 23.41
N SER A 384 30.43 12.74 23.27
CA SER A 384 30.50 14.08 22.68
C SER A 384 30.27 15.14 23.77
N GLN A 385 31.34 15.82 24.18
CA GLN A 385 31.22 17.13 24.85
C GLN A 385 30.55 18.18 23.94
N VAL A 386 30.15 17.79 22.74
CA VAL A 386 29.52 18.60 21.69
C VAL A 386 27.99 18.43 21.78
N SER A 387 27.38 19.22 22.67
CA SER A 387 25.93 19.17 22.96
C SER A 387 25.05 19.81 21.89
N GLN A 388 25.57 20.38 20.82
CA GLN A 388 24.80 21.19 19.85
C GLN A 388 24.59 20.52 18.51
N GLY A 389 23.36 20.20 18.14
CA GLY A 389 22.93 19.83 16.79
C GLY A 389 21.67 18.99 16.80
N SER A 390 20.75 19.30 15.90
CA SER A 390 19.43 18.66 15.74
C SER A 390 19.46 17.19 15.29
N GLY A 391 20.61 16.68 14.82
CA GLY A 391 20.70 15.36 14.21
C GLY A 391 19.97 15.26 12.83
N LEU A 392 19.67 16.38 12.22
CA LEU A 392 18.88 16.46 10.98
C LEU A 392 19.73 16.70 9.74
N GLY A 393 20.89 17.31 9.89
CA GLY A 393 21.71 17.74 8.74
C GLY A 393 22.00 16.62 7.75
N LEU A 394 22.42 15.44 8.23
CA LEU A 394 22.69 14.29 7.36
C LEU A 394 21.44 13.63 6.82
N ALA A 395 20.33 13.65 7.57
CA ALA A 395 19.02 13.16 7.08
C ALA A 395 18.50 14.05 5.93
N VAL A 396 18.65 15.37 6.05
CA VAL A 396 18.35 16.33 4.97
C VAL A 396 19.26 16.08 3.76
N CYS A 397 20.56 15.85 3.97
CA CYS A 397 21.49 15.51 2.88
C CYS A 397 21.02 14.25 2.15
N LYS A 398 20.68 13.18 2.87
CA LYS A 398 20.18 11.94 2.30
C LYS A 398 18.94 12.19 1.44
N GLN A 399 17.98 12.89 1.95
CA GLN A 399 16.72 13.15 1.24
C GLN A 399 16.93 14.00 -0.02
N ILE A 400 17.78 15.06 0.04
CA ILE A 400 18.13 15.87 -1.14
C ILE A 400 18.80 14.99 -2.19
N VAL A 401 19.78 14.18 -1.80
CA VAL A 401 20.51 13.30 -2.73
C VAL A 401 19.59 12.27 -3.37
N GLU A 402 18.75 11.60 -2.59
CA GLU A 402 17.80 10.61 -3.08
C GLU A 402 16.74 11.23 -4.02
N GLN A 403 16.26 12.43 -3.72
CA GLN A 403 15.37 13.16 -4.63
C GLN A 403 16.02 13.52 -5.96
N ASN A 404 17.33 13.73 -6.00
CA ASN A 404 18.08 13.95 -7.22
C ASN A 404 18.54 12.62 -7.90
N GLY A 405 17.92 11.48 -7.51
CA GLY A 405 18.22 10.17 -8.10
C GLY A 405 19.57 9.58 -7.69
N GLY A 406 20.20 10.18 -6.67
CA GLY A 406 21.49 9.74 -6.12
C GLY A 406 21.36 8.80 -4.93
N SER A 407 22.52 8.47 -4.34
CA SER A 407 22.62 7.72 -3.09
C SER A 407 23.71 8.31 -2.21
N ILE A 408 23.54 8.24 -0.89
CA ILE A 408 24.53 8.70 0.09
C ILE A 408 24.88 7.56 1.05
N TRP A 409 26.15 7.43 1.38
CA TRP A 409 26.65 6.47 2.38
C TRP A 409 27.92 7.00 3.03
N ALA A 410 28.37 6.32 4.08
CA ALA A 410 29.56 6.73 4.82
C ALA A 410 30.50 5.54 5.08
N ARG A 411 31.78 5.85 5.21
CA ARG A 411 32.84 4.94 5.70
C ARG A 411 33.62 5.64 6.79
N SER A 412 33.84 4.95 7.88
CA SER A 412 34.72 5.43 8.95
C SER A 412 36.07 4.77 8.83
N HIS A 413 37.10 5.54 8.99
CA HIS A 413 38.47 5.05 9.06
C HIS A 413 38.90 5.04 10.52
N THR A 414 39.33 3.87 11.03
CA THR A 414 39.84 3.74 12.39
C THR A 414 40.99 4.74 12.55
N ASP A 415 40.83 5.70 13.46
CA ASP A 415 41.80 6.79 13.71
C ASP A 415 42.00 7.82 12.58
N ALA A 416 41.16 7.87 11.57
CA ALA A 416 41.34 8.74 10.41
C ALA A 416 40.12 9.62 10.01
N GLY A 417 39.01 9.62 10.79
CA GLY A 417 37.83 10.44 10.51
C GLY A 417 36.70 9.69 9.78
N LEU A 418 35.85 10.44 9.09
CA LEU A 418 34.68 9.96 8.37
C LEU A 418 34.78 10.39 6.90
N SER A 419 34.53 9.46 5.97
CA SER A 419 34.23 9.78 4.58
C SER A 419 32.76 9.62 4.28
N ILE A 420 32.12 10.68 3.79
CA ILE A 420 30.75 10.68 3.27
C ILE A 420 30.83 10.66 1.75
N PHE A 421 30.11 9.73 1.14
CA PHE A 421 30.07 9.54 -0.30
C PHE A 421 28.67 9.88 -0.80
N ILE A 422 28.62 10.61 -1.91
CA ILE A 422 27.38 10.90 -2.64
C ILE A 422 27.57 10.44 -4.07
N SER A 423 26.68 9.57 -4.56
CA SER A 423 26.62 9.24 -5.97
C SER A 423 25.47 10.00 -6.64
N LEU A 424 25.73 10.56 -7.82
CA LEU A 424 24.73 11.24 -8.65
C LEU A 424 24.73 10.63 -10.05
N PRO A 425 23.54 10.46 -10.67
CA PRO A 425 23.46 10.03 -12.05
C PRO A 425 24.16 11.04 -12.97
N LYS A 426 25.03 10.55 -13.84
CA LYS A 426 25.61 11.34 -14.91
C LYS A 426 24.62 11.43 -16.05
N ARG A 427 24.40 12.63 -16.60
CA ARG A 427 23.66 12.79 -17.86
C ARG A 427 24.59 12.45 -19.02
N GLU A 428 24.14 11.55 -19.89
CA GLU A 428 24.81 11.34 -21.18
C GLU A 428 24.63 12.61 -22.00
N HIS A 429 25.74 13.09 -22.58
CA HIS A 429 25.70 14.17 -23.54
C HIS A 429 24.93 13.66 -24.77
N VAL A 430 23.67 14.02 -24.92
CA VAL A 430 22.97 13.90 -26.18
C VAL A 430 23.63 14.94 -27.08
N ALA A 431 24.58 14.51 -27.91
CA ALA A 431 25.08 15.36 -28.98
C ALA A 431 23.84 15.82 -29.78
N ASP A 432 23.60 17.12 -29.83
CA ASP A 432 22.60 17.70 -30.70
C ASP A 432 22.85 17.19 -32.12
N GLU A 433 21.96 16.31 -32.61
CA GLU A 433 21.89 15.94 -34.03
C GLU A 433 21.34 17.13 -34.88
N ALA A 434 21.87 18.30 -34.66
CA ALA A 434 21.48 19.52 -35.39
C ALA A 434 22.65 20.04 -36.22
N ASP A 435 23.36 19.17 -36.94
CA ASP A 435 24.22 19.55 -38.07
C ASP A 435 24.25 18.44 -39.12
N ILE A 436 23.08 18.14 -39.68
CA ILE A 436 23.01 17.53 -41.01
C ILE A 436 22.39 18.58 -41.92
N ASP A 437 23.27 19.51 -42.37
CA ASP A 437 22.98 20.33 -43.52
C ASP A 437 22.82 19.45 -44.77
N TYR A 438 21.66 19.60 -45.41
CA TYR A 438 21.38 19.13 -46.78
C TYR A 438 21.95 20.12 -47.80
#